data_9416408729be061b6064e3e84864ec2f
#
_entry.id   9416408729be061b6064e3e84864ec2f
#
_cell.length_a   1.000
_cell.length_b   1.000
_cell.length_c   1.000
_cell.angle_alpha   90.00
_cell.angle_beta   90.00
_cell.angle_gamma   90.00
#
_symmetry.space_group_name_H-M   'P 1'
#
loop_
_entity.id
_entity.type
_entity.pdbx_description
1 polymer ?
#
loop_
_entity_poly.entity_id
_entity_poly.type
_entity_poly.pdbx_seq_one_letter_code
_entity_poly.pdbx_strand_id
1 'polypeptide(L)'
;MASLFTSIPVELAVQIATVRLENNQSLHERTSPSAKEVIELLEFCLKSTEFLFRGSYYKQIHGTAMGSPVSVIEANLVMEELENNASSTFTQRPRLYCRFVDDTIAALKKTEIPKFHKHLNDQNVYIKFTVERDKKDGISFLDTLNQVNDDGSICTKAYRKPTHSERYLQFDSHQPLQHKGMVARALFSRATKICTPA
;
A
#
# COMPACT_ATOMS: atom_id res chain seq x y z
N MET A 1 -6.90 0.50 -5.11
CA MET A 1 -7.81 1.15 -4.12
C MET A 1 -7.96 2.62 -4.47
N ALA A 2 -9.12 3.22 -4.29
CA ALA A 2 -9.27 4.64 -4.56
C ALA A 2 -8.77 5.44 -3.36
N SER A 3 -7.64 6.15 -3.52
CA SER A 3 -7.16 7.21 -2.60
C SER A 3 -7.15 6.84 -1.10
N LEU A 4 -6.40 5.81 -0.72
CA LEU A 4 -6.38 5.26 0.64
C LEU A 4 -6.26 6.34 1.74
N PHE A 5 -5.24 7.18 1.69
CA PHE A 5 -4.95 8.18 2.73
C PHE A 5 -6.09 9.17 2.94
N THR A 6 -6.70 9.66 1.87
CA THR A 6 -7.80 10.62 1.95
C THR A 6 -9.13 9.97 2.33
N SER A 7 -9.21 8.64 2.33
CA SER A 7 -10.43 7.89 2.68
C SER A 7 -10.49 7.47 4.15
N ILE A 8 -9.36 7.48 4.87
CA ILE A 8 -9.31 7.05 6.27
C ILE A 8 -9.69 8.21 7.19
N PRO A 9 -10.83 8.14 7.92
CA PRO A 9 -11.15 9.15 8.93
C PRO A 9 -10.08 9.14 10.04
N VAL A 10 -9.72 10.33 10.51
CA VAL A 10 -8.73 10.48 11.59
C VAL A 10 -9.18 9.74 12.86
N GLU A 11 -10.46 9.79 13.15
CA GLU A 11 -11.04 9.14 14.33
C GLU A 11 -10.88 7.61 14.27
N LEU A 12 -11.05 7.01 13.10
CA LEU A 12 -10.85 5.57 12.91
C LEU A 12 -9.38 5.20 13.10
N ALA A 13 -8.46 5.99 12.53
CA ALA A 13 -7.02 5.78 12.68
C ALA A 13 -6.60 5.83 14.16
N VAL A 14 -7.04 6.88 14.88
CA VAL A 14 -6.76 7.06 16.31
C VAL A 14 -7.35 5.90 17.13
N GLN A 15 -8.57 5.47 16.85
CA GLN A 15 -9.21 4.36 17.56
C GLN A 15 -8.42 3.05 17.41
N ILE A 16 -7.99 2.71 16.21
CA ILE A 16 -7.23 1.49 15.95
C ILE A 16 -5.84 1.58 16.61
N ALA A 17 -5.16 2.73 16.53
CA ALA A 17 -3.90 2.97 17.19
C ALA A 17 -4.02 2.83 18.72
N THR A 18 -5.10 3.34 19.31
CA THR A 18 -5.40 3.22 20.74
C THR A 18 -5.44 1.75 21.16
N VAL A 19 -6.26 0.95 20.49
CA VAL A 19 -6.40 -0.49 20.79
C VAL A 19 -5.05 -1.21 20.67
N ARG A 20 -4.25 -0.88 19.64
CA ARG A 20 -2.93 -1.50 19.42
C ARG A 20 -1.92 -1.11 20.48
N LEU A 21 -1.89 0.16 20.90
CA LEU A 21 -0.93 0.65 21.90
C LEU A 21 -1.28 0.16 23.31
N GLU A 22 -2.57 0.17 23.68
CA GLU A 22 -3.01 -0.31 24.98
C GLU A 22 -2.75 -1.82 25.18
N ASN A 23 -2.87 -2.61 24.12
CA ASN A 23 -2.57 -4.03 24.15
C ASN A 23 -1.08 -4.36 24.01
N ASN A 24 -0.21 -3.38 23.84
CA ASN A 24 1.22 -3.58 23.64
C ASN A 24 1.99 -3.62 24.96
N GLN A 25 2.19 -4.80 25.50
CA GLN A 25 2.88 -5.02 26.77
C GLN A 25 4.33 -4.54 26.79
N SER A 26 5.02 -4.51 25.63
CA SER A 26 6.41 -4.07 25.54
C SER A 26 6.59 -2.58 25.22
N LEU A 27 5.51 -1.79 25.22
CA LEU A 27 5.58 -0.37 24.89
C LEU A 27 6.54 0.39 25.82
N HIS A 28 6.42 0.16 27.12
CA HIS A 28 7.23 0.79 28.17
C HIS A 28 8.73 0.45 28.11
N GLU A 29 9.10 -0.67 27.46
CA GLU A 29 10.50 -1.05 27.25
C GLU A 29 11.16 -0.27 26.12
N ARG A 30 10.35 0.27 25.18
CA ARG A 30 10.81 0.91 23.95
C ARG A 30 10.67 2.43 23.94
N THR A 31 9.80 2.97 24.78
CA THR A 31 9.54 4.40 24.84
C THR A 31 9.14 4.83 26.26
N SER A 32 9.50 6.07 26.64
CA SER A 32 9.14 6.66 27.92
C SER A 32 7.68 7.14 28.00
N PRO A 33 7.09 7.72 26.93
CA PRO A 33 5.70 8.13 26.96
C PRO A 33 4.75 6.92 27.12
N SER A 34 3.69 7.14 27.89
CA SER A 34 2.58 6.20 28.03
C SER A 34 1.78 6.06 26.72
N ALA A 35 1.01 4.98 26.58
CA ALA A 35 0.13 4.79 25.43
C ALA A 35 -0.79 6.01 25.20
N LYS A 36 -1.32 6.58 26.27
CA LYS A 36 -2.19 7.77 26.22
C LYS A 36 -1.46 8.99 25.63
N GLU A 37 -0.25 9.28 26.10
CA GLU A 37 0.54 10.40 25.60
C GLU A 37 0.93 10.21 24.13
N VAL A 38 1.25 8.98 23.71
CA VAL A 38 1.52 8.67 22.31
C VAL A 38 0.28 8.92 21.45
N ILE A 39 -0.91 8.50 21.92
CA ILE A 39 -2.18 8.71 21.21
C ILE A 39 -2.52 10.20 21.09
N GLU A 40 -2.35 10.98 22.16
CA GLU A 40 -2.57 12.42 22.13
C GLU A 40 -1.67 13.12 21.11
N LEU A 41 -0.38 12.75 21.07
CA LEU A 41 0.57 13.28 20.08
C LEU A 41 0.20 12.84 18.64
N LEU A 42 -0.21 11.60 18.48
CA LEU A 42 -0.66 11.07 17.19
C LEU A 42 -1.87 11.84 16.66
N GLU A 43 -2.88 12.01 17.49
CA GLU A 43 -4.09 12.76 17.15
C GLU A 43 -3.76 14.22 16.81
N PHE A 44 -2.88 14.85 17.57
CA PHE A 44 -2.38 16.19 17.28
C PHE A 44 -1.72 16.25 15.90
N CYS A 45 -0.81 15.31 15.58
CA CYS A 45 -0.14 15.26 14.28
C CYS A 45 -1.13 15.06 13.12
N LEU A 46 -2.11 14.18 13.29
CA LEU A 46 -3.11 13.90 12.25
C LEU A 46 -4.08 15.07 12.02
N LYS A 47 -4.39 15.84 13.08
CA LYS A 47 -5.28 17.00 12.99
C LYS A 47 -4.59 18.32 12.63
N SER A 48 -3.23 18.35 12.68
CA SER A 48 -2.43 19.56 12.38
C SER A 48 -1.91 19.54 10.94
N THR A 49 -2.80 19.30 9.98
CA THR A 49 -2.47 19.18 8.56
C THR A 49 -2.91 20.40 7.79
N GLU A 50 -1.98 21.33 7.59
CA GLU A 50 -2.23 22.57 6.85
C GLU A 50 -1.44 22.54 5.52
N PHE A 51 -2.00 23.14 4.50
CA PHE A 51 -1.35 23.27 3.20
C PHE A 51 -1.63 24.63 2.56
N LEU A 52 -0.67 25.07 1.76
CA LEU A 52 -0.77 26.31 0.98
C LEU A 52 -1.26 26.00 -0.43
N PHE A 53 -2.34 26.65 -0.85
CA PHE A 53 -2.84 26.56 -2.21
C PHE A 53 -3.21 27.96 -2.73
N ARG A 54 -2.64 28.36 -3.85
CA ARG A 54 -2.86 29.67 -4.50
C ARG A 54 -2.71 30.87 -3.55
N GLY A 55 -1.72 30.80 -2.65
CA GLY A 55 -1.43 31.89 -1.70
C GLY A 55 -2.33 31.93 -0.45
N SER A 56 -3.25 30.98 -0.28
CA SER A 56 -4.10 30.86 0.90
C SER A 56 -3.81 29.56 1.66
N TYR A 57 -3.88 29.61 2.98
CA TYR A 57 -3.72 28.44 3.85
C TYR A 57 -5.06 27.72 4.02
N TYR A 58 -5.00 26.42 3.93
CA TYR A 58 -6.13 25.52 4.12
C TYR A 58 -5.76 24.45 5.13
N LYS A 59 -6.75 23.99 5.88
CA LYS A 59 -6.63 22.83 6.77
C LYS A 59 -7.35 21.64 6.16
N GLN A 60 -6.70 20.48 6.17
CA GLN A 60 -7.35 19.23 5.78
C GLN A 60 -8.33 18.82 6.89
N ILE A 61 -9.59 18.65 6.54
CA ILE A 61 -10.66 18.31 7.49
C ILE A 61 -11.09 16.84 7.42
N HIS A 62 -10.63 16.09 6.41
CA HIS A 62 -10.96 14.68 6.22
C HIS A 62 -9.78 13.92 5.64
N GLY A 63 -9.64 12.66 6.07
CA GLY A 63 -8.53 11.82 5.65
C GLY A 63 -7.21 12.16 6.33
N THR A 64 -6.19 11.40 6.02
CA THR A 64 -4.81 11.61 6.50
C THR A 64 -3.96 12.24 5.39
N ALA A 65 -2.99 13.08 5.77
CA ALA A 65 -2.18 13.83 4.82
C ALA A 65 -1.20 12.92 4.06
N MET A 66 -1.21 13.02 2.73
CA MET A 66 -0.18 12.39 1.90
C MET A 66 1.19 13.04 2.18
N GLY A 67 2.22 12.21 2.35
CA GLY A 67 3.58 12.68 2.63
C GLY A 67 3.92 12.80 4.11
N SER A 68 2.97 12.67 5.02
CA SER A 68 3.25 12.54 6.46
C SER A 68 3.72 11.12 6.78
N PRO A 69 4.84 10.91 7.48
CA PRO A 69 5.29 9.58 7.93
C PRO A 69 4.25 8.88 8.81
N VAL A 70 3.53 9.65 9.62
CA VAL A 70 2.48 9.16 10.51
C VAL A 70 1.32 8.56 9.71
N SER A 71 0.90 9.23 8.64
CA SER A 71 -0.20 8.76 7.80
C SER A 71 0.04 7.39 7.16
N VAL A 72 1.29 7.08 6.81
CA VAL A 72 1.64 5.77 6.25
C VAL A 72 1.48 4.66 7.29
N ILE A 73 1.92 4.91 8.52
CA ILE A 73 1.79 3.95 9.61
C ILE A 73 0.31 3.72 9.94
N GLU A 74 -0.47 4.79 10.07
CA GLU A 74 -1.90 4.71 10.36
C GLU A 74 -2.68 4.00 9.26
N ALA A 75 -2.40 4.32 8.01
CA ALA A 75 -3.02 3.63 6.89
C ALA A 75 -2.72 2.11 6.92
N ASN A 76 -1.48 1.73 7.27
CA ASN A 76 -1.14 0.32 7.43
C ASN A 76 -1.90 -0.35 8.58
N LEU A 77 -2.01 0.29 9.74
CA LEU A 77 -2.74 -0.24 10.89
C LEU A 77 -4.23 -0.44 10.57
N VAL A 78 -4.85 0.55 9.93
CA VAL A 78 -6.26 0.47 9.51
C VAL A 78 -6.47 -0.65 8.49
N MET A 79 -5.56 -0.78 7.53
CA MET A 79 -5.63 -1.83 6.52
C MET A 79 -5.41 -3.22 7.12
N GLU A 80 -4.45 -3.38 8.03
CA GLU A 80 -4.23 -4.65 8.74
C GLU A 80 -5.47 -5.10 9.52
N GLU A 81 -6.11 -4.17 10.21
CA GLU A 81 -7.33 -4.47 10.98
C GLU A 81 -8.46 -4.92 10.04
N LEU A 82 -8.68 -4.18 8.94
CA LEU A 82 -9.68 -4.51 7.93
C LEU A 82 -9.41 -5.89 7.29
N GLU A 83 -8.16 -6.16 6.92
CA GLU A 83 -7.74 -7.39 6.27
C GLU A 83 -7.83 -8.60 7.22
N ASN A 84 -7.49 -8.43 8.50
CA ASN A 84 -7.62 -9.45 9.51
C ASN A 84 -9.10 -9.81 9.73
N ASN A 85 -9.96 -8.82 9.84
CA ASN A 85 -11.40 -9.01 9.98
C ASN A 85 -12.00 -9.68 8.73
N ALA A 86 -11.63 -9.22 7.53
CA ALA A 86 -12.06 -9.84 6.30
C ALA A 86 -11.58 -11.29 6.16
N SER A 87 -10.32 -11.56 6.50
CA SER A 87 -9.74 -12.91 6.39
C SER A 87 -10.31 -13.89 7.42
N SER A 88 -10.66 -13.43 8.63
CA SER A 88 -11.23 -14.28 9.67
C SER A 88 -12.68 -14.64 9.40
N THR A 89 -13.44 -13.78 8.72
CA THR A 89 -14.88 -13.93 8.48
C THR A 89 -15.22 -14.48 7.08
N PHE A 90 -14.26 -14.55 6.15
CA PHE A 90 -14.49 -15.11 4.83
C PHE A 90 -14.22 -16.62 4.79
N THR A 91 -15.18 -17.37 4.30
CA THR A 91 -15.16 -18.86 4.33
C THR A 91 -14.05 -19.46 3.48
N GLN A 92 -13.77 -18.88 2.31
CA GLN A 92 -12.76 -19.38 1.38
C GLN A 92 -11.59 -18.41 1.26
N ARG A 93 -10.64 -18.53 2.16
CA ARG A 93 -9.46 -17.66 2.18
C ARG A 93 -8.69 -17.69 0.86
N PRO A 94 -8.18 -16.53 0.41
CA PRO A 94 -7.25 -16.47 -0.72
C PRO A 94 -6.04 -17.39 -0.48
N ARG A 95 -5.58 -18.07 -1.54
CA ARG A 95 -4.33 -18.84 -1.47
C ARG A 95 -3.09 -17.96 -1.32
N LEU A 96 -3.18 -16.75 -1.87
CA LEU A 96 -2.19 -15.69 -1.75
C LEU A 96 -2.94 -14.39 -1.53
N TYR A 97 -2.47 -13.61 -0.59
CA TYR A 97 -2.91 -12.23 -0.37
C TYR A 97 -1.71 -11.40 0.05
N CYS A 98 -1.34 -10.45 -0.78
CA CYS A 98 -0.23 -9.55 -0.51
C CYS A 98 -0.68 -8.11 -0.77
N ARG A 99 -0.35 -7.22 0.16
CA ARG A 99 -0.61 -5.79 0.04
C ARG A 99 0.69 -4.99 0.11
N PHE A 100 0.75 -3.99 -0.71
CA PHE A 100 1.75 -2.93 -0.63
C PHE A 100 1.02 -1.58 -0.67
N VAL A 101 0.90 -0.95 0.48
CA VAL A 101 0.15 0.31 0.71
C VAL A 101 -1.30 0.17 0.25
N ASP A 102 -1.64 0.63 -0.93
CA ASP A 102 -2.97 0.62 -1.56
C ASP A 102 -3.14 -0.42 -2.67
N ASP A 103 -2.05 -0.99 -3.15
CA ASP A 103 -2.07 -2.06 -4.14
C ASP A 103 -2.15 -3.43 -3.47
N THR A 104 -3.07 -4.26 -3.93
CA THR A 104 -3.27 -5.61 -3.39
C THR A 104 -3.33 -6.62 -4.51
N ILE A 105 -2.64 -7.74 -4.36
CA ILE A 105 -2.77 -8.92 -5.24
C ILE A 105 -3.28 -10.10 -4.43
N ALA A 106 -4.25 -10.81 -4.98
CA ALA A 106 -4.82 -11.98 -4.34
C ALA A 106 -5.07 -13.12 -5.34
N ALA A 107 -4.81 -14.36 -4.93
CA ALA A 107 -5.13 -15.55 -5.71
C ALA A 107 -6.35 -16.27 -5.11
N LEU A 108 -7.43 -16.30 -5.87
CA LEU A 108 -8.69 -16.94 -5.51
C LEU A 108 -9.23 -17.77 -6.68
N LYS A 109 -10.16 -18.68 -6.35
CA LYS A 109 -10.99 -19.30 -7.38
C LYS A 109 -11.83 -18.22 -8.10
N LYS A 110 -11.97 -18.31 -9.43
CA LYS A 110 -12.69 -17.31 -10.25
C LYS A 110 -14.11 -17.05 -9.76
N THR A 111 -14.79 -18.08 -9.26
CA THR A 111 -16.16 -18.01 -8.71
C THR A 111 -16.24 -17.22 -7.38
N GLU A 112 -15.14 -17.15 -6.63
CA GLU A 112 -15.10 -16.49 -5.33
C GLU A 112 -14.65 -15.02 -5.41
N ILE A 113 -14.08 -14.58 -6.53
CA ILE A 113 -13.62 -13.19 -6.71
C ILE A 113 -14.72 -12.16 -6.42
N PRO A 114 -15.94 -12.26 -7.00
CA PRO A 114 -16.98 -11.27 -6.72
C PRO A 114 -17.42 -11.25 -5.26
N LYS A 115 -17.48 -12.42 -4.63
CA LYS A 115 -17.89 -12.56 -3.21
C LYS A 115 -16.83 -11.95 -2.30
N PHE A 116 -15.56 -12.25 -2.53
CA PHE A 116 -14.46 -11.71 -1.74
C PHE A 116 -14.34 -10.19 -1.91
N HIS A 117 -14.47 -9.69 -3.15
CA HIS A 117 -14.46 -8.25 -3.41
C HIS A 117 -15.60 -7.53 -2.69
N LYS A 118 -16.81 -8.09 -2.72
CA LYS A 118 -17.94 -7.55 -1.95
C LYS A 118 -17.65 -7.59 -0.46
N HIS A 119 -17.18 -8.73 0.04
CA HIS A 119 -16.87 -8.93 1.45
C HIS A 119 -15.82 -7.94 1.98
N LEU A 120 -14.75 -7.66 1.22
CA LEU A 120 -13.77 -6.62 1.54
C LEU A 120 -14.42 -5.23 1.62
N ASN A 121 -15.28 -4.91 0.66
CA ASN A 121 -15.95 -3.61 0.62
C ASN A 121 -17.03 -3.42 1.71
N ASP A 122 -17.54 -4.52 2.25
CA ASP A 122 -18.52 -4.52 3.33
C ASP A 122 -17.86 -4.33 4.72
N GLN A 123 -16.51 -4.50 4.84
CA GLN A 123 -15.79 -4.33 6.10
C GLN A 123 -15.77 -2.87 6.58
N ASN A 124 -15.72 -1.92 5.66
CA ASN A 124 -15.64 -0.51 6.01
C ASN A 124 -16.37 0.38 4.98
N VAL A 125 -17.06 1.41 5.48
CA VAL A 125 -17.82 2.32 4.61
C VAL A 125 -16.94 3.30 3.84
N TYR A 126 -15.79 3.65 4.40
CA TYR A 126 -14.88 4.65 3.85
C TYR A 126 -13.85 4.06 2.88
N ILE A 127 -13.40 2.83 3.12
CA ILE A 127 -12.36 2.19 2.33
C ILE A 127 -13.01 1.30 1.28
N LYS A 128 -12.74 1.60 0.00
CA LYS A 128 -13.32 0.86 -1.12
C LYS A 128 -12.23 0.31 -2.03
N PHE A 129 -12.36 -0.98 -2.31
CA PHE A 129 -11.49 -1.71 -3.22
C PHE A 129 -12.12 -1.70 -4.62
N THR A 130 -11.29 -1.49 -5.61
CA THR A 130 -11.58 -1.79 -7.01
C THR A 130 -10.97 -3.15 -7.34
N VAL A 131 -11.51 -3.86 -8.32
CA VAL A 131 -10.99 -5.16 -8.74
C VAL A 131 -10.56 -5.11 -10.20
N GLU A 132 -9.32 -5.50 -10.44
CA GLU A 132 -8.82 -5.87 -11.74
C GLU A 132 -8.66 -7.38 -11.78
N ARG A 133 -8.95 -7.98 -12.93
CA ARG A 133 -8.78 -9.42 -13.15
C ARG A 133 -7.65 -9.65 -14.12
N ASP A 134 -7.03 -10.82 -14.02
CA ASP A 134 -6.07 -11.26 -15.00
C ASP A 134 -6.68 -11.24 -16.41
N LYS A 135 -5.90 -10.73 -17.34
CA LYS A 135 -6.19 -10.72 -18.78
C LYS A 135 -5.26 -11.73 -19.46
N LYS A 136 -5.43 -11.95 -20.75
CA LYS A 136 -4.50 -12.80 -21.52
C LYS A 136 -3.04 -12.40 -21.36
N ASP A 137 -2.79 -11.10 -21.14
CA ASP A 137 -1.44 -10.55 -20.97
C ASP A 137 -0.94 -10.59 -19.51
N GLY A 138 -1.74 -11.13 -18.59
CA GLY A 138 -1.42 -11.21 -17.17
C GLY A 138 -1.96 -10.04 -16.33
N ILE A 139 -1.59 -10.03 -15.05
CA ILE A 139 -1.94 -8.99 -14.09
C ILE A 139 -0.68 -8.30 -13.57
N SER A 140 -0.68 -6.96 -13.60
CA SER A 140 0.42 -6.17 -13.03
C SER A 140 0.25 -5.99 -11.53
N PHE A 141 1.34 -6.16 -10.79
CA PHE A 141 1.41 -5.82 -9.38
C PHE A 141 2.78 -5.20 -9.10
N LEU A 142 2.80 -3.96 -8.65
CA LEU A 142 4.02 -3.15 -8.49
C LEU A 142 4.86 -3.14 -9.78
N ASP A 143 6.05 -3.69 -9.69
CA ASP A 143 7.03 -3.76 -10.77
C ASP A 143 6.99 -5.09 -11.55
N THR A 144 5.99 -5.93 -11.29
CA THR A 144 5.85 -7.25 -11.86
C THR A 144 4.63 -7.37 -12.76
N LEU A 145 4.77 -8.13 -13.84
CA LEU A 145 3.66 -8.65 -14.64
C LEU A 145 3.61 -10.16 -14.44
N ASN A 146 2.53 -10.63 -13.85
CA ASN A 146 2.35 -12.03 -13.49
C ASN A 146 1.37 -12.68 -14.46
N GLN A 147 1.82 -13.75 -15.13
CA GLN A 147 1.03 -14.50 -16.10
C GLN A 147 0.90 -15.94 -15.60
N VAL A 148 -0.28 -16.50 -15.74
CA VAL A 148 -0.52 -17.92 -15.49
C VAL A 148 -0.38 -18.66 -16.81
N ASN A 149 0.55 -19.61 -16.88
CA ASN A 149 0.75 -20.48 -18.02
C ASN A 149 -0.35 -21.55 -18.11
N ASP A 150 -0.42 -22.24 -19.24
CA ASP A 150 -1.42 -23.30 -19.47
C ASP A 150 -1.25 -24.50 -18.52
N ASP A 151 -0.05 -24.74 -18.04
CA ASP A 151 0.28 -25.77 -17.03
C ASP A 151 -0.07 -25.35 -15.59
N GLY A 152 -0.54 -24.11 -15.39
CA GLY A 152 -0.87 -23.54 -14.09
C GLY A 152 0.32 -22.93 -13.33
N SER A 153 1.51 -22.94 -13.90
CA SER A 153 2.67 -22.25 -13.36
C SER A 153 2.53 -20.72 -13.52
N ILE A 154 3.26 -19.98 -12.68
CA ILE A 154 3.25 -18.50 -12.75
C ILE A 154 4.59 -18.04 -13.34
N CYS A 155 4.51 -17.30 -14.44
CA CYS A 155 5.64 -16.60 -15.02
C CYS A 155 5.58 -15.12 -14.62
N THR A 156 6.69 -14.62 -14.10
CA THR A 156 6.80 -13.21 -13.67
C THR A 156 7.81 -12.48 -14.57
N LYS A 157 7.40 -11.34 -15.09
CA LYS A 157 8.21 -10.45 -15.93
C LYS A 157 8.28 -9.06 -15.28
N ALA A 158 9.32 -8.30 -15.58
CA ALA A 158 9.39 -6.91 -15.17
C ALA A 158 8.31 -6.09 -15.89
N TYR A 159 7.49 -5.40 -15.10
CA TYR A 159 6.42 -4.55 -15.62
C TYR A 159 6.87 -3.10 -15.73
N ARG A 160 6.46 -2.46 -16.79
CA ARG A 160 6.57 -1.01 -16.97
C ARG A 160 5.19 -0.45 -17.32
N LYS A 161 4.80 0.59 -16.60
CA LYS A 161 3.54 1.28 -16.88
C LYS A 161 3.55 1.85 -18.31
N PRO A 162 2.43 1.85 -19.04
CA PRO A 162 2.35 2.46 -20.38
C PRO A 162 2.76 3.93 -20.41
N THR A 163 2.64 4.62 -19.26
CA THR A 163 3.06 6.02 -19.09
C THR A 163 4.57 6.20 -18.85
N HIS A 164 5.33 5.09 -18.79
CA HIS A 164 6.77 5.16 -18.59
C HIS A 164 7.46 5.81 -19.79
N SER A 165 8.17 6.90 -19.54
CA SER A 165 8.79 7.73 -20.60
C SER A 165 10.13 7.18 -21.11
N GLU A 166 10.64 6.10 -20.50
CA GLU A 166 12.01 5.56 -20.73
C GLU A 166 13.13 6.58 -20.58
N ARG A 167 12.84 7.70 -19.95
CA ARG A 167 13.84 8.75 -19.69
C ARG A 167 14.60 8.39 -18.42
N TYR A 168 15.88 8.14 -18.62
CA TYR A 168 16.83 7.90 -17.56
C TYR A 168 17.79 9.09 -17.45
N LEU A 169 18.66 9.03 -16.44
CA LEU A 169 19.70 10.02 -16.27
C LEU A 169 20.62 10.06 -17.49
N GLN A 170 20.66 11.22 -18.17
CA GLN A 170 21.51 11.38 -19.37
C GLN A 170 22.98 11.29 -19.00
N PHE A 171 23.77 10.63 -19.86
CA PHE A 171 25.20 10.44 -19.63
C PHE A 171 25.94 11.78 -19.57
N ASP A 172 25.56 12.75 -20.40
CA ASP A 172 26.19 14.08 -20.47
C ASP A 172 25.71 15.05 -19.37
N SER A 173 24.80 14.62 -18.48
CA SER A 173 24.36 15.43 -17.35
C SER A 173 25.50 15.69 -16.36
N HIS A 174 25.42 16.76 -15.57
CA HIS A 174 26.40 17.10 -14.52
C HIS A 174 26.39 16.16 -13.31
N GLN A 175 25.59 15.11 -13.32
CA GLN A 175 25.50 14.15 -12.23
C GLN A 175 26.79 13.30 -12.12
N PRO A 176 27.19 12.89 -10.90
CA PRO A 176 28.34 12.01 -10.70
C PRO A 176 28.25 10.73 -11.52
N LEU A 177 29.38 10.25 -12.03
CA LEU A 177 29.44 9.03 -12.85
C LEU A 177 28.89 7.80 -12.13
N GLN A 178 29.05 7.75 -10.81
CA GLN A 178 28.47 6.69 -9.97
C GLN A 178 26.95 6.61 -10.12
N HIS A 179 26.23 7.74 -10.10
CA HIS A 179 24.78 7.78 -10.25
C HIS A 179 24.36 7.30 -11.63
N LYS A 180 25.10 7.67 -12.67
CA LYS A 180 24.85 7.20 -14.05
C LYS A 180 25.00 5.68 -14.17
N GLY A 181 26.05 5.13 -13.59
CA GLY A 181 26.27 3.68 -13.55
C GLY A 181 25.25 2.90 -12.69
N MET A 182 24.72 3.53 -11.62
CA MET A 182 23.70 2.92 -10.78
C MET A 182 22.39 2.66 -11.53
N VAL A 183 22.02 3.48 -12.50
CA VAL A 183 20.80 3.28 -13.31
C VAL A 183 20.88 1.95 -14.06
N ALA A 184 21.97 1.72 -14.76
CA ALA A 184 22.16 0.45 -15.50
C ALA A 184 22.18 -0.76 -14.55
N ARG A 185 22.90 -0.65 -13.43
CA ARG A 185 22.96 -1.72 -12.41
C ARG A 185 21.58 -2.00 -11.80
N ALA A 186 20.80 -0.97 -11.51
CA ALA A 186 19.45 -1.11 -10.96
C ALA A 186 18.53 -1.82 -11.95
N LEU A 187 18.58 -1.47 -13.24
CA LEU A 187 17.78 -2.11 -14.28
C LEU A 187 18.16 -3.58 -14.46
N PHE A 188 19.46 -3.90 -14.49
CA PHE A 188 19.95 -5.26 -14.59
C PHE A 188 19.55 -6.09 -13.36
N SER A 189 19.81 -5.57 -12.15
CA SER A 189 19.43 -6.24 -10.89
C SER A 189 17.93 -6.48 -10.81
N ARG A 190 17.13 -5.52 -11.29
CA ARG A 190 15.68 -5.67 -11.34
C ARG A 190 15.26 -6.79 -12.29
N ALA A 191 15.82 -6.83 -13.51
CA ALA A 191 15.53 -7.89 -14.46
C ALA A 191 15.87 -9.28 -13.91
N THR A 192 17.06 -9.44 -13.34
CA THR A 192 17.53 -10.73 -12.81
C THR A 192 16.79 -11.20 -11.55
N LYS A 193 16.26 -10.28 -10.72
CA LYS A 193 15.56 -10.63 -9.48
C LYS A 193 14.06 -10.85 -9.67
N ILE A 194 13.46 -10.16 -10.65
CA ILE A 194 12.01 -10.17 -10.86
C ILE A 194 11.61 -11.24 -11.87
N CYS A 195 12.36 -11.37 -12.96
CA CYS A 195 11.97 -12.29 -14.03
C CYS A 195 12.16 -13.73 -13.63
N THR A 196 11.17 -14.58 -13.89
CA THR A 196 11.31 -16.01 -13.82
C THR A 196 12.37 -16.46 -14.87
N PRO A 197 13.31 -17.35 -14.52
CA PRO A 197 14.21 -17.91 -15.53
C PRO A 197 13.43 -18.55 -16.68
N ALA A 198 13.95 -18.40 -17.90
CA ALA A 198 13.35 -18.99 -19.09
C ALA A 198 13.53 -20.50 -19.11
#